data_6d6bf09f0eca85ae631ce5a2b228e02e
#
_entry.id   6d6bf09f0eca85ae631ce5a2b228e02e
#
_cell.length_a   1.000
_cell.length_b   1.000
_cell.length_c   1.000
_cell.angle_alpha   90.00
_cell.angle_beta   90.00
_cell.angle_gamma   90.00
#
_symmetry.space_group_name_H-M   'P 1'
#
loop_
_entity.id
_entity.type
_entity.pdbx_description
1 polymer ?
#
loop_
_entity_poly.entity_id
_entity_poly.type
_entity_poly.pdbx_seq_one_letter_code
_entity_poly.pdbx_strand_id
1 'polypeptide(L)'
;MASNMDGVGTLEMADVLAEQKIFTCLVKTYSPEQLEEFFNNDYPDNRRSKNVAMSIGTSDADFLKLVEVHGKVTDKLKYVCMDIANGYSDHFAARVRKVRDHFPNLIIIAGNVVTGEMTEELILSGADIVKVG
;
A
#
# COMPACT_ATOMS: atom_id res chain seq x y z
N MET A 1 -9.78 -4.67 -7.94
CA MET A 1 -8.42 -4.34 -7.48
C MET A 1 -7.44 -5.41 -7.92
N ALA A 2 -6.36 -5.02 -8.57
CA ALA A 2 -5.35 -5.98 -8.99
C ALA A 2 -4.46 -6.35 -7.79
N SER A 3 -4.13 -7.64 -7.71
CA SER A 3 -3.31 -8.18 -6.62
C SER A 3 -1.85 -7.74 -6.72
N ASN A 4 -1.16 -7.67 -5.60
CA ASN A 4 0.27 -7.36 -5.52
C ASN A 4 1.16 -8.59 -5.73
N MET A 5 0.69 -9.56 -6.50
CA MET A 5 1.48 -10.73 -6.88
C MET A 5 2.43 -10.40 -8.02
N ASP A 6 3.54 -11.16 -8.10
CA ASP A 6 4.48 -11.03 -9.21
C ASP A 6 3.76 -11.20 -10.55
N GLY A 7 4.07 -10.35 -11.50
CA GLY A 7 3.45 -10.37 -12.82
C GLY A 7 2.14 -9.61 -12.92
N VAL A 8 1.48 -9.30 -11.78
CA VAL A 8 0.26 -8.51 -11.76
C VAL A 8 0.51 -7.15 -11.14
N GLY A 9 1.19 -7.10 -9.99
CA GLY A 9 1.49 -5.86 -9.28
C GLY A 9 2.79 -5.19 -9.74
N THR A 10 3.14 -5.26 -11.02
CA THR A 10 4.34 -4.62 -11.55
C THR A 10 4.07 -3.15 -11.90
N LEU A 11 5.15 -2.36 -12.02
CA LEU A 11 5.03 -0.95 -12.40
C LEU A 11 4.38 -0.79 -13.77
N GLU A 12 4.76 -1.63 -14.74
CA GLU A 12 4.21 -1.58 -16.08
C GLU A 12 2.72 -1.92 -16.10
N MET A 13 2.33 -2.98 -15.39
CA MET A 13 0.94 -3.38 -15.32
C MET A 13 0.11 -2.34 -14.57
N ALA A 14 0.66 -1.78 -13.48
CA ALA A 14 -0.03 -0.76 -12.72
C ALA A 14 -0.34 0.47 -13.57
N ASP A 15 0.59 0.89 -14.41
CA ASP A 15 0.39 2.04 -15.29
C ASP A 15 -0.71 1.78 -16.33
N VAL A 16 -0.69 0.59 -16.94
CA VAL A 16 -1.71 0.20 -17.93
C VAL A 16 -3.09 0.12 -17.26
N LEU A 17 -3.17 -0.50 -16.09
CA LEU A 17 -4.45 -0.61 -15.37
C LEU A 17 -4.95 0.74 -14.89
N ALA A 18 -4.06 1.65 -14.50
CA ALA A 18 -4.43 2.99 -14.10
C ALA A 18 -5.07 3.79 -15.23
N GLU A 19 -4.65 3.56 -16.48
CA GLU A 19 -5.30 4.16 -17.66
C GLU A 19 -6.75 3.73 -17.76
N GLN A 20 -7.06 2.51 -17.32
CA GLN A 20 -8.42 1.97 -17.29
C GLN A 20 -9.14 2.27 -15.98
N LYS A 21 -8.54 3.06 -15.09
CA LYS A 21 -9.06 3.39 -13.76
C LYS A 21 -9.22 2.16 -12.88
N ILE A 22 -8.36 1.17 -13.05
CA ILE A 22 -8.32 -0.05 -12.23
C ILE A 22 -7.24 0.12 -11.16
N PHE A 23 -7.60 -0.11 -9.91
CA PHE A 23 -6.70 0.06 -8.78
C PHE A 23 -5.73 -1.11 -8.67
N THR A 24 -4.46 -0.83 -8.41
CA THR A 24 -3.40 -1.84 -8.32
C THR A 24 -2.59 -1.66 -7.04
N CYS A 25 -2.33 -2.76 -6.33
CA CYS A 25 -1.31 -2.80 -5.27
C CYS A 25 -0.02 -3.36 -5.85
N LEU A 26 1.07 -2.61 -5.74
CA LEU A 26 2.37 -3.03 -6.26
C LEU A 26 2.97 -4.16 -5.41
N VAL A 27 3.87 -4.95 -5.99
CA VAL A 27 4.65 -5.93 -5.21
C VAL A 27 5.63 -5.20 -4.30
N LYS A 28 6.03 -5.84 -3.18
CA LYS A 28 6.85 -5.20 -2.14
C LYS A 28 8.32 -5.00 -2.51
N THR A 29 8.78 -5.57 -3.58
CA THR A 29 10.22 -5.71 -3.87
C THR A 29 10.86 -4.52 -4.57
N TYR A 30 10.08 -3.52 -4.98
CA TYR A 30 10.65 -2.34 -5.64
C TYR A 30 11.46 -1.49 -4.66
N SER A 31 12.56 -0.92 -5.16
CA SER A 31 13.39 -0.01 -4.36
C SER A 31 12.72 1.35 -4.18
N PRO A 32 13.13 2.12 -3.17
CA PRO A 32 12.62 3.49 -3.02
C PRO A 32 12.84 4.35 -4.26
N GLU A 33 13.97 4.18 -4.95
CA GLU A 33 14.29 4.94 -6.16
C GLU A 33 13.33 4.60 -7.30
N GLN A 34 13.00 3.32 -7.47
CA GLN A 34 12.06 2.90 -8.49
C GLN A 34 10.66 3.46 -8.22
N LEU A 35 10.24 3.46 -6.97
CA LEU A 35 8.93 3.99 -6.57
C LEU A 35 8.88 5.51 -6.70
N GLU A 36 9.97 6.20 -6.34
CA GLU A 36 10.08 7.64 -6.51
C GLU A 36 9.92 8.03 -7.98
N GLU A 37 10.65 7.38 -8.87
CA GLU A 37 10.55 7.64 -10.29
C GLU A 37 9.15 7.38 -10.82
N PHE A 38 8.55 6.26 -10.42
CA PHE A 38 7.20 5.90 -10.87
C PHE A 38 6.16 6.96 -10.47
N PHE A 39 6.13 7.35 -9.21
CA PHE A 39 5.11 8.28 -8.72
C PHE A 39 5.39 9.72 -9.14
N ASN A 40 6.65 10.12 -9.26
CA ASN A 40 6.97 11.48 -9.69
C ASN A 40 6.74 11.71 -11.19
N ASN A 41 6.66 10.66 -11.99
CA ASN A 41 6.31 10.73 -13.41
C ASN A 41 4.81 10.49 -13.65
N ASP A 42 3.98 10.90 -12.72
CA ASP A 42 2.53 10.72 -12.76
C ASP A 42 1.87 11.80 -13.61
N TYR A 43 2.07 11.70 -14.89
CA TYR A 43 1.68 12.73 -15.85
C TYR A 43 0.97 12.06 -17.04
N PRO A 44 -0.07 12.70 -17.63
CA PRO A 44 -0.53 14.07 -17.36
C PRO A 44 -1.67 14.19 -16.34
N ASP A 45 -2.32 13.11 -15.93
CA ASP A 45 -3.60 13.15 -15.23
C ASP A 45 -3.58 12.61 -13.81
N ASN A 46 -2.39 12.41 -13.24
CA ASN A 46 -2.21 11.85 -11.89
C ASN A 46 -2.84 10.47 -11.71
N ARG A 47 -2.92 9.68 -12.79
CA ARG A 47 -3.58 8.38 -12.75
C ARG A 47 -2.88 7.38 -11.83
N ARG A 48 -1.55 7.48 -11.67
CA ARG A 48 -0.79 6.59 -10.79
C ARG A 48 -1.11 6.86 -9.32
N SER A 49 -1.10 8.13 -8.91
CA SER A 49 -1.41 8.47 -7.53
C SER A 49 -2.86 8.15 -7.15
N LYS A 50 -3.77 8.18 -8.10
CA LYS A 50 -5.19 7.89 -7.86
C LYS A 50 -5.51 6.39 -7.85
N ASN A 51 -4.68 5.56 -8.47
CA ASN A 51 -5.05 4.18 -8.75
C ASN A 51 -3.98 3.15 -8.36
N VAL A 52 -2.90 3.56 -7.72
CA VAL A 52 -1.81 2.64 -7.37
C VAL A 52 -1.40 2.80 -5.91
N ALA A 53 -1.29 1.68 -5.20
CA ALA A 53 -0.81 1.62 -3.83
C ALA A 53 0.60 1.06 -3.78
N MET A 54 1.46 1.66 -2.95
CA MET A 54 2.72 1.07 -2.57
C MET A 54 2.46 -0.04 -1.55
N SER A 55 3.13 -1.16 -1.68
CA SER A 55 2.97 -2.27 -0.73
C SER A 55 4.15 -2.37 0.21
N ILE A 56 3.88 -2.62 1.49
CA ILE A 56 4.88 -2.89 2.51
C ILE A 56 4.47 -4.11 3.34
N GLY A 57 5.45 -4.75 3.99
CA GLY A 57 5.20 -5.75 5.01
C GLY A 57 5.16 -5.12 6.39
N THR A 58 5.55 -5.88 7.41
CA THR A 58 5.46 -5.45 8.81
C THR A 58 6.80 -5.19 9.48
N SER A 59 7.91 -5.27 8.73
CA SER A 59 9.23 -5.04 9.29
C SER A 59 9.52 -3.56 9.50
N ASP A 60 10.48 -3.26 10.36
CA ASP A 60 10.94 -1.88 10.55
C ASP A 60 11.56 -1.32 9.26
N ALA A 61 12.25 -2.17 8.50
CA ALA A 61 12.83 -1.77 7.21
C ALA A 61 11.75 -1.33 6.23
N ASP A 62 10.63 -2.05 6.20
CA ASP A 62 9.49 -1.69 5.34
C ASP A 62 8.87 -0.36 5.77
N PHE A 63 8.76 -0.13 7.07
CA PHE A 63 8.24 1.15 7.57
C PHE A 63 9.16 2.31 7.19
N LEU A 64 10.47 2.15 7.34
CA LEU A 64 11.43 3.18 6.97
C LEU A 64 11.43 3.43 5.47
N LYS A 65 11.23 2.38 4.66
CA LYS A 65 11.08 2.53 3.21
C LYS A 65 9.86 3.38 2.87
N LEU A 66 8.74 3.17 3.55
CA LEU A 66 7.54 3.99 3.34
C LEU A 66 7.81 5.45 3.70
N VAL A 67 8.48 5.71 4.82
CA VAL A 67 8.84 7.07 5.23
C VAL A 67 9.72 7.74 4.16
N GLU A 68 10.71 7.02 3.65
CA GLU A 68 11.60 7.56 2.62
C GLU A 68 10.85 7.89 1.33
N VAL A 69 10.05 6.95 0.82
CA VAL A 69 9.30 7.16 -0.43
C VAL A 69 8.29 8.29 -0.26
N HIS A 70 7.55 8.31 0.83
CA HIS A 70 6.56 9.36 1.08
C HIS A 70 7.22 10.75 1.14
N GLY A 71 8.40 10.83 1.76
CA GLY A 71 9.14 12.09 1.82
C GLY A 71 9.60 12.60 0.46
N LYS A 72 9.85 11.68 -0.49
CA LYS A 72 10.35 12.04 -1.82
C LYS A 72 9.22 12.32 -2.82
N VAL A 73 8.07 11.68 -2.67
CA VAL A 73 6.97 11.82 -3.63
C VAL A 73 5.81 12.63 -3.08
N THR A 74 5.79 12.92 -1.78
CA THR A 74 4.82 13.79 -1.09
C THR A 74 3.37 13.43 -1.45
N ASP A 75 2.66 14.30 -2.16
CA ASP A 75 1.23 14.14 -2.48
C ASP A 75 0.96 13.09 -3.56
N LYS A 76 1.99 12.54 -4.18
CA LYS A 76 1.84 11.53 -5.22
C LYS A 76 1.56 10.13 -4.66
N LEU A 77 1.89 9.89 -3.41
CA LEU A 77 1.60 8.62 -2.74
C LEU A 77 0.40 8.82 -1.83
N LYS A 78 -0.74 8.25 -2.20
CA LYS A 78 -2.00 8.40 -1.46
C LYS A 78 -2.46 7.11 -0.79
N TYR A 79 -1.99 5.97 -1.27
CA TYR A 79 -2.44 4.65 -0.82
C TYR A 79 -1.25 3.79 -0.43
N VAL A 80 -1.35 3.10 0.70
CA VAL A 80 -0.38 2.09 1.08
C VAL A 80 -1.10 0.78 1.36
N CYS A 81 -0.57 -0.31 0.81
CA CYS A 81 -1.07 -1.66 1.06
C CYS A 81 -0.14 -2.36 2.04
N MET A 82 -0.65 -2.69 3.21
CA MET A 82 0.10 -3.45 4.21
C MET A 82 -0.26 -4.91 4.03
N ASP A 83 0.70 -5.68 3.52
CA ASP A 83 0.48 -7.04 3.05
C ASP A 83 1.17 -8.05 3.95
N ILE A 84 0.41 -9.05 4.38
CA ILE A 84 0.91 -10.18 5.14
C ILE A 84 0.13 -11.43 4.73
N ALA A 85 0.83 -12.56 4.58
CA ALA A 85 0.21 -13.80 4.12
C ALA A 85 -0.84 -14.34 5.11
N ASN A 86 -0.67 -14.06 6.40
CA ASN A 86 -1.63 -14.38 7.43
C ASN A 86 -1.78 -13.16 8.32
N GLY A 87 -2.89 -12.46 8.18
CA GLY A 87 -3.14 -11.20 8.88
C GLY A 87 -3.40 -11.33 10.37
N TYR A 88 -3.31 -12.54 10.93
CA TYR A 88 -3.58 -12.74 12.33
C TYR A 88 -2.32 -12.55 13.18
N SER A 89 -2.13 -11.35 13.73
CA SER A 89 -1.03 -11.09 14.64
C SER A 89 -1.22 -9.70 15.28
N ASP A 90 -1.00 -9.63 16.59
CA ASP A 90 -1.00 -8.36 17.31
C ASP A 90 0.05 -7.40 16.75
N HIS A 91 1.16 -7.96 16.27
CA HIS A 91 2.22 -7.19 15.65
C HIS A 91 1.74 -6.49 14.38
N PHE A 92 0.90 -7.16 13.58
CA PHE A 92 0.36 -6.55 12.36
C PHE A 92 -0.56 -5.37 12.69
N ALA A 93 -1.47 -5.56 13.65
CA ALA A 93 -2.35 -4.48 14.10
C ALA A 93 -1.56 -3.30 14.66
N ALA A 94 -0.53 -3.57 15.47
CA ALA A 94 0.33 -2.53 16.01
C ALA A 94 1.07 -1.77 14.92
N ARG A 95 1.51 -2.45 13.87
CA ARG A 95 2.19 -1.82 12.74
C ARG A 95 1.22 -0.96 11.92
N VAL A 96 -0.01 -1.42 11.70
CA VAL A 96 -1.05 -0.61 11.05
C VAL A 96 -1.27 0.69 11.83
N ARG A 97 -1.38 0.60 13.15
CA ARG A 97 -1.55 1.78 14.00
C ARG A 97 -0.36 2.73 13.89
N LYS A 98 0.86 2.20 13.84
CA LYS A 98 2.07 3.00 13.69
C LYS A 98 2.06 3.78 12.38
N VAL A 99 1.67 3.13 11.28
CA VAL A 99 1.56 3.79 9.98
C VAL A 99 0.48 4.87 10.02
N ARG A 100 -0.67 4.57 10.62
CA ARG A 100 -1.75 5.55 10.75
C ARG A 100 -1.33 6.77 11.56
N ASP A 101 -0.64 6.57 12.66
CA ASP A 101 -0.20 7.68 13.51
C ASP A 101 0.82 8.56 12.81
N HIS A 102 1.69 7.95 11.99
CA HIS A 102 2.73 8.68 11.27
C HIS A 102 2.21 9.35 10.00
N PHE A 103 1.22 8.74 9.34
CA PHE A 103 0.65 9.23 8.08
C PHE A 103 -0.87 9.34 8.18
N PRO A 104 -1.40 10.38 8.86
CA PRO A 104 -2.84 10.45 9.09
C PRO A 104 -3.68 10.61 7.81
N ASN A 105 -3.08 11.05 6.72
CA ASN A 105 -3.79 11.27 5.46
C ASN A 105 -3.67 10.15 4.44
N LEU A 106 -2.82 9.14 4.70
CA LEU A 106 -2.73 7.99 3.79
C LEU A 106 -3.95 7.09 3.94
N ILE A 107 -4.38 6.53 2.82
CA ILE A 107 -5.41 5.48 2.83
C ILE A 107 -4.68 4.14 3.00
N ILE A 108 -4.98 3.43 4.06
CA ILE A 108 -4.32 2.18 4.42
C ILE A 108 -5.20 1.01 4.04
N ILE A 109 -4.67 0.14 3.18
CA ILE A 109 -5.28 -1.12 2.79
C ILE A 109 -4.52 -2.23 3.50
N ALA A 110 -5.19 -3.03 4.33
CA ALA A 110 -4.52 -4.04 5.14
C ALA A 110 -5.13 -5.42 4.91
N GLY A 111 -4.33 -6.43 4.94
CA GLY A 111 -4.77 -7.82 4.82
C GLY A 111 -3.63 -8.73 4.31
N ASN A 112 -3.94 -9.98 4.03
CA ASN A 112 -5.29 -10.58 3.97
C ASN A 112 -5.70 -11.15 5.33
N VAL A 113 -6.99 -11.06 5.62
CA VAL A 113 -7.56 -11.63 6.84
C VAL A 113 -8.68 -12.60 6.47
N VAL A 114 -8.98 -13.51 7.39
CA VAL A 114 -10.00 -14.55 7.16
C VAL A 114 -11.11 -14.55 8.20
N THR A 115 -11.01 -13.73 9.25
CA THR A 115 -12.03 -13.67 10.31
C THR A 115 -12.60 -12.27 10.46
N GLY A 116 -13.84 -12.18 10.94
CA GLY A 116 -14.47 -10.91 11.25
C GLY A 116 -13.77 -10.18 12.40
N GLU A 117 -13.24 -10.92 13.36
CA GLU A 117 -12.52 -10.34 14.49
C GLU A 117 -11.27 -9.60 14.04
N MET A 118 -10.50 -10.19 13.12
CA MET A 118 -9.31 -9.53 12.57
C MET A 118 -9.66 -8.34 11.71
N THR A 119 -10.74 -8.42 10.95
CA THR A 119 -11.22 -7.28 10.16
C THR A 119 -11.52 -6.10 11.08
N GLU A 120 -12.25 -6.34 12.15
CA GLU A 120 -12.59 -5.30 13.12
C GLU A 120 -11.34 -4.73 13.78
N GLU A 121 -10.40 -5.58 14.21
CA GLU A 121 -9.17 -5.14 14.84
C GLU A 121 -8.35 -4.24 13.92
N LEU A 122 -8.23 -4.58 12.64
CA LEU A 122 -7.49 -3.76 11.68
C LEU A 122 -8.16 -2.41 11.45
N ILE A 123 -9.47 -2.37 11.36
CA ILE A 123 -10.21 -1.12 11.23
C ILE A 123 -9.99 -0.24 12.45
N LEU A 124 -10.08 -0.81 13.65
CA LEU A 124 -9.85 -0.08 14.89
C LEU A 124 -8.40 0.40 15.01
N SER A 125 -7.46 -0.29 14.39
CA SER A 125 -6.05 0.10 14.38
C SER A 125 -5.74 1.18 13.35
N GLY A 126 -6.66 1.50 12.46
CA GLY A 126 -6.51 2.60 11.52
C GLY A 126 -6.56 2.25 10.04
N ALA A 127 -6.86 0.99 9.69
CA ALA A 127 -7.03 0.62 8.29
C ALA A 127 -8.33 1.21 7.73
N ASP A 128 -8.25 1.73 6.52
CA ASP A 128 -9.43 2.24 5.81
C ASP A 128 -10.12 1.15 5.01
N ILE A 129 -9.32 0.22 4.48
CA ILE A 129 -9.81 -0.89 3.65
C ILE A 129 -9.14 -2.16 4.15
N VAL A 130 -9.92 -3.23 4.29
CA VAL A 130 -9.41 -4.53 4.71
C VAL A 130 -9.65 -5.55 3.60
N LYS A 131 -8.57 -6.25 3.19
CA LYS A 131 -8.66 -7.32 2.19
C LYS A 131 -9.00 -8.63 2.90
N VAL A 132 -10.07 -9.26 2.46
CA VAL A 132 -10.58 -10.52 3.00
C VAL A 132 -10.40 -11.62 1.96
N GLY A 133 -9.87 -12.74 2.36
CA GLY A 133 -9.69 -13.80 1.38
C GLY A 133 -8.99 -15.04 1.88
#